data_277958776def5335c1cf193e5fead7bb
#
_entry.id   277958776def5335c1cf193e5fead7bb
#
_cell.length_a   1.000
_cell.length_b   1.000
_cell.length_c   1.000
_cell.angle_alpha   90.00
_cell.angle_beta   90.00
_cell.angle_gamma   90.00
#
_symmetry.space_group_name_H-M   'P 1'
#
loop_
_entity.id
_entity.type
_entity.pdbx_description
1 polymer ?
#
loop_
_entity_poly.entity_id
_entity_poly.type
_entity_poly.pdbx_seq_one_letter_code
_entity_poly.pdbx_strand_id
1 'polypeptide(L)'
;MTIKNFKTSLKQGDRGEKKAEGLFEWCKDRGTIQDYAKTPHYIYQHLGLDGENDYILWNKNRSTTGVEVKTLSGCNQSKTFGYDTMVIEEWKDNNGSVRAGWWIATEAGHLDYLIFVNEWTDKLYWFKTTTLKNYIEENNLRKTSCNDGNINNKGQIVRIGWECVEAGWCLTFWKDGDNWKVKQKEQK
;
A
#
# COMPACT_ATOMS: atom_id res chain seq x y z
N MET A 1 20.75 1.74 8.58
CA MET A 1 19.94 2.93 8.15
C MET A 1 20.38 4.14 8.97
N THR A 2 20.89 5.18 8.34
CA THR A 2 21.27 6.39 9.08
C THR A 2 20.01 7.15 9.50
N ILE A 3 20.06 7.84 10.65
CA ILE A 3 18.92 8.64 11.19
C ILE A 3 18.36 9.60 10.13
N LYS A 4 19.20 10.08 9.21
CA LYS A 4 18.82 10.97 8.11
C LYS A 4 17.90 10.27 7.09
N ASN A 5 18.12 8.98 6.80
CA ASN A 5 17.30 8.20 5.87
C ASN A 5 15.94 7.85 6.49
N PHE A 6 15.91 7.56 7.81
CA PHE A 6 14.66 7.28 8.50
C PHE A 6 13.69 8.48 8.50
N LYS A 7 14.18 9.68 8.85
CA LYS A 7 13.36 10.91 8.81
C LYS A 7 12.83 11.22 7.40
N THR A 8 13.60 10.90 6.36
CA THR A 8 13.17 11.10 4.97
C THR A 8 12.06 10.12 4.61
N SER A 9 12.18 8.87 5.00
CA SER A 9 11.16 7.83 4.76
C SER A 9 9.85 8.14 5.48
N LEU A 10 9.90 8.61 6.72
CA LEU A 10 8.69 9.04 7.46
C LEU A 10 7.97 10.18 6.73
N LYS A 11 8.71 11.22 6.31
CA LYS A 11 8.11 12.34 5.56
C LYS A 11 7.49 11.91 4.23
N GLN A 12 8.03 10.87 3.61
CA GLN A 12 7.44 10.30 2.39
C GLN A 12 6.15 9.55 2.70
N GLY A 13 6.14 8.73 3.75
CA GLY A 13 4.93 8.07 4.26
C GLY A 13 3.83 9.10 4.51
N ASP A 14 4.12 10.13 5.32
CA ASP A 14 3.16 11.20 5.64
C ASP A 14 2.57 11.89 4.38
N ARG A 15 3.37 12.09 3.32
CA ARG A 15 2.86 12.68 2.06
C ARG A 15 1.91 11.74 1.32
N GLY A 16 2.26 10.46 1.25
CA GLY A 16 1.40 9.45 0.63
C GLY A 16 0.08 9.29 1.37
N GLU A 17 0.14 9.23 2.69
CA GLU A 17 -1.04 9.17 3.54
C GLU A 17 -1.96 10.38 3.34
N LYS A 18 -1.42 11.61 3.31
CA LYS A 18 -2.21 12.81 3.00
C LYS A 18 -2.89 12.77 1.64
N LYS A 19 -2.25 12.16 0.63
CA LYS A 19 -2.90 11.97 -0.67
C LYS A 19 -4.04 10.96 -0.57
N ALA A 20 -3.85 9.88 0.16
CA ALA A 20 -4.90 8.89 0.41
C ALA A 20 -6.07 9.50 1.18
N GLU A 21 -5.82 10.33 2.21
CA GLU A 21 -6.85 11.07 2.93
C GLU A 21 -7.67 11.96 1.99
N GLY A 22 -7.03 12.69 1.07
CA GLY A 22 -7.73 13.49 0.07
C GLY A 22 -8.63 12.65 -0.85
N LEU A 23 -8.26 11.40 -1.14
CA LEU A 23 -9.11 10.46 -1.87
C LEU A 23 -10.26 9.95 -0.99
N PHE A 24 -10.02 9.69 0.30
CA PHE A 24 -11.08 9.25 1.23
C PHE A 24 -12.13 10.34 1.44
N GLU A 25 -11.74 11.61 1.59
CA GLU A 25 -12.69 12.73 1.65
C GLU A 25 -13.55 12.77 0.38
N TRP A 26 -12.97 12.65 -0.79
CA TRP A 26 -13.71 12.61 -2.05
C TRP A 26 -14.67 11.40 -2.12
N CYS A 27 -14.27 10.24 -1.61
CA CYS A 27 -15.13 9.05 -1.50
C CYS A 27 -16.30 9.28 -0.53
N LYS A 28 -16.03 9.98 0.58
CA LYS A 28 -17.04 10.35 1.59
C LYS A 28 -18.05 11.33 1.03
N ASP A 29 -17.61 12.39 0.37
CA ASP A 29 -18.49 13.39 -0.26
C ASP A 29 -19.42 12.77 -1.31
N ARG A 30 -18.95 11.74 -2.02
CA ARG A 30 -19.76 10.97 -2.97
C ARG A 30 -20.58 9.86 -2.32
N GLY A 31 -20.42 9.68 -1.03
CA GLY A 31 -21.08 8.66 -0.26
C GLY A 31 -20.68 7.23 -0.65
N THR A 32 -19.48 7.03 -1.16
CA THR A 32 -18.91 5.69 -1.40
C THR A 32 -18.52 5.04 -0.06
N ILE A 33 -17.94 5.83 0.84
CA ILE A 33 -17.73 5.46 2.23
C ILE A 33 -18.55 6.40 3.13
N GLN A 34 -18.77 6.00 4.38
CA GLN A 34 -19.46 6.83 5.37
C GLN A 34 -18.46 7.76 6.07
N ASP A 35 -17.31 7.23 6.47
CA ASP A 35 -16.25 7.95 7.17
C ASP A 35 -14.94 7.18 7.12
N TYR A 36 -13.84 7.78 7.61
CA TYR A 36 -12.57 7.11 7.77
C TYR A 36 -11.82 7.66 9.00
N ALA A 37 -10.91 6.87 9.54
CA ALA A 37 -9.98 7.31 10.56
C ALA A 37 -8.59 6.72 10.33
N LYS A 38 -7.56 7.53 10.63
CA LYS A 38 -6.19 7.04 10.71
C LYS A 38 -6.04 6.19 11.96
N THR A 39 -5.42 5.05 11.81
CA THR A 39 -5.22 4.12 12.92
C THR A 39 -4.01 4.53 13.75
N PRO A 40 -4.15 4.70 15.06
CA PRO A 40 -3.00 4.99 15.92
C PRO A 40 -2.06 3.79 16.02
N HIS A 41 -0.83 3.90 15.54
CA HIS A 41 0.18 2.83 15.55
C HIS A 41 0.38 2.15 16.92
N TYR A 42 0.27 2.90 18.02
CA TYR A 42 0.49 2.36 19.36
C TYR A 42 -0.58 1.35 19.80
N ILE A 43 -1.78 1.38 19.25
CA ILE A 43 -2.86 0.45 19.63
C ILE A 43 -2.51 -0.97 19.18
N TYR A 44 -1.98 -1.13 17.99
CA TYR A 44 -1.63 -2.45 17.44
C TYR A 44 -0.39 -3.03 18.10
N GLN A 45 0.62 -2.21 18.40
CA GLN A 45 1.80 -2.66 19.12
C GLN A 45 1.48 -3.25 20.52
N HIS A 46 0.51 -2.68 21.23
CA HIS A 46 0.05 -3.19 22.51
C HIS A 46 -0.79 -4.46 22.41
N LEU A 47 -1.47 -4.67 21.30
CA LEU A 47 -2.30 -5.84 21.06
C LEU A 47 -1.54 -7.02 20.44
N GLY A 48 -0.25 -6.85 20.15
CA GLY A 48 0.57 -7.86 19.46
C GLY A 48 0.08 -8.15 18.03
N LEU A 49 -0.71 -7.27 17.47
CA LEU A 49 -1.24 -7.34 16.11
C LEU A 49 -0.23 -6.64 15.19
N ASP A 50 0.77 -7.37 14.73
CA ASP A 50 1.77 -6.91 13.76
C ASP A 50 1.19 -6.87 12.33
N GLY A 51 0.14 -6.10 12.14
CA GLY A 51 -0.52 -5.99 10.84
C GLY A 51 -1.35 -4.73 10.82
N GLU A 52 -0.64 -3.63 10.73
CA GLU A 52 -1.22 -2.31 10.90
C GLU A 52 -1.88 -1.88 9.60
N ASN A 53 -3.20 -1.67 9.69
CA ASN A 53 -3.87 -0.82 8.72
C ASN A 53 -3.51 0.63 9.05
N ASP A 54 -3.07 1.42 8.08
CA ASP A 54 -2.88 2.86 8.27
C ASP A 54 -4.23 3.55 8.51
N TYR A 55 -5.31 3.00 7.91
CA TYR A 55 -6.66 3.55 8.00
C TYR A 55 -7.73 2.48 8.16
N ILE A 56 -8.82 2.87 8.80
CA ILE A 56 -10.09 2.15 8.82
C ILE A 56 -11.13 3.01 8.09
N LEU A 57 -11.80 2.42 7.11
CA LEU A 57 -12.93 3.03 6.42
C LEU A 57 -14.23 2.43 6.94
N TRP A 58 -15.25 3.26 7.18
CA TRP A 58 -16.62 2.82 7.48
C TRP A 58 -17.46 2.86 6.21
N ASN A 59 -18.03 1.73 5.87
CA ASN A 59 -18.92 1.60 4.72
C ASN A 59 -20.37 1.92 5.10
N LYS A 60 -21.21 2.24 4.12
CA LYS A 60 -22.64 2.54 4.33
C LYS A 60 -23.41 1.40 5.01
N ASN A 61 -23.01 0.16 4.82
CA ASN A 61 -23.59 -1.02 5.45
C ASN A 61 -23.09 -1.26 6.88
N ARG A 62 -22.38 -0.29 7.47
CA ARG A 62 -21.74 -0.35 8.78
C ARG A 62 -20.58 -1.36 8.90
N SER A 63 -20.14 -1.98 7.82
CA SER A 63 -18.89 -2.75 7.83
C SER A 63 -17.70 -1.82 7.88
N THR A 64 -16.60 -2.33 8.40
CA THR A 64 -15.29 -1.65 8.38
C THR A 64 -14.39 -2.29 7.34
N THR A 65 -13.43 -1.53 6.87
CA THR A 65 -12.47 -1.94 5.85
C THR A 65 -11.09 -1.42 6.24
N GLY A 66 -10.12 -2.33 6.37
CA GLY A 66 -8.74 -1.98 6.66
C GLY A 66 -7.96 -1.59 5.40
N VAL A 67 -7.21 -0.51 5.47
CA VAL A 67 -6.41 0.02 4.35
C VAL A 67 -4.98 0.30 4.78
N GLU A 68 -4.03 -0.22 4.03
CA GLU A 68 -2.61 0.11 4.13
C GLU A 68 -2.21 1.04 2.98
N VAL A 69 -1.39 2.06 3.27
CA VAL A 69 -0.89 3.03 2.29
C VAL A 69 0.62 2.90 2.16
N LYS A 70 1.10 2.65 0.96
CA LYS A 70 2.52 2.57 0.64
C LYS A 70 2.91 3.65 -0.35
N THR A 71 3.82 4.52 0.06
CA THR A 71 4.37 5.56 -0.81
C THR A 71 5.59 5.01 -1.55
N LEU A 72 5.55 5.04 -2.88
CA LEU A 72 6.68 4.68 -3.71
C LEU A 72 7.71 5.81 -3.65
N SER A 73 8.91 5.47 -3.21
CA SER A 73 10.02 6.40 -3.03
C SER A 73 11.22 6.04 -3.90
N GLY A 74 11.87 7.06 -4.47
CA GLY A 74 12.99 6.88 -5.39
C GLY A 74 12.50 6.46 -6.78
N CYS A 75 12.52 7.35 -7.75
CA CYS A 75 12.03 7.09 -9.11
C CYS A 75 13.17 6.83 -10.10
N ASN A 76 12.88 6.01 -11.09
CA ASN A 76 13.65 5.89 -12.32
C ASN A 76 12.94 6.70 -13.42
N GLN A 77 13.40 7.91 -13.66
CA GLN A 77 12.77 8.88 -14.58
C GLN A 77 12.69 8.39 -16.03
N SER A 78 13.47 7.36 -16.39
CA SER A 78 13.42 6.77 -17.72
C SER A 78 12.21 5.85 -17.95
N LYS A 79 11.44 5.52 -16.90
CA LYS A 79 10.31 4.59 -16.96
C LYS A 79 8.97 5.30 -16.89
N THR A 80 7.99 4.75 -17.59
CA THR A 80 6.60 5.27 -17.65
C THR A 80 5.98 5.50 -16.27
N PHE A 81 6.28 4.60 -15.32
CA PHE A 81 5.76 4.69 -13.95
C PHE A 81 6.77 5.29 -12.95
N GLY A 82 7.97 5.65 -13.39
CA GLY A 82 9.03 6.20 -12.55
C GLY A 82 9.71 5.21 -11.60
N TYR A 83 9.19 4.00 -11.47
CA TYR A 83 9.67 2.94 -10.57
C TYR A 83 9.73 1.62 -11.32
N ASP A 84 10.55 0.69 -10.83
CA ASP A 84 10.69 -0.62 -11.46
C ASP A 84 9.53 -1.56 -11.12
N THR A 85 9.16 -1.60 -9.86
CA THR A 85 8.11 -2.49 -9.33
C THR A 85 7.47 -1.89 -8.09
N MET A 86 6.27 -2.35 -7.77
CA MET A 86 5.71 -2.26 -6.43
C MET A 86 6.24 -3.42 -5.58
N VAL A 87 6.41 -3.19 -4.29
CA VAL A 87 6.98 -4.19 -3.37
C VAL A 87 5.99 -4.50 -2.27
N ILE A 88 5.76 -5.81 -2.07
CA ILE A 88 4.98 -6.35 -0.98
C ILE A 88 5.95 -6.97 0.03
N GLU A 89 5.93 -6.51 1.28
CA GLU A 89 6.71 -7.10 2.36
C GLU A 89 5.93 -8.24 3.01
N GLU A 90 6.50 -9.45 3.02
CA GLU A 90 5.92 -10.61 3.68
C GLU A 90 6.38 -10.67 5.14
N TRP A 91 7.67 -10.53 5.39
CA TRP A 91 8.24 -10.43 6.73
C TRP A 91 9.53 -9.61 6.72
N LYS A 92 9.89 -9.11 7.89
CA LYS A 92 11.08 -8.30 8.11
C LYS A 92 11.78 -8.70 9.40
N ASP A 93 13.08 -8.87 9.35
CA ASP A 93 13.95 -9.07 10.50
C ASP A 93 14.76 -7.80 10.74
N ASN A 94 14.53 -7.18 11.88
CA ASN A 94 15.29 -6.02 12.33
C ASN A 94 16.13 -6.43 13.55
N ASN A 95 17.42 -6.72 13.34
CA ASN A 95 18.36 -7.08 14.41
C ASN A 95 17.92 -8.29 15.24
N GLY A 96 17.42 -9.35 14.63
CA GLY A 96 16.97 -10.56 15.32
C GLY A 96 15.53 -10.49 15.85
N SER A 97 14.83 -9.39 15.62
CA SER A 97 13.38 -9.28 15.87
C SER A 97 12.62 -9.49 14.56
N VAL A 98 12.15 -10.69 14.35
CA VAL A 98 11.31 -11.02 13.18
C VAL A 98 9.92 -10.45 13.39
N ARG A 99 9.46 -9.64 12.42
CA ARG A 99 8.11 -9.11 12.39
C ARG A 99 7.41 -9.58 11.13
N ALA A 100 6.13 -9.90 11.26
CA ALA A 100 5.27 -10.12 10.11
C ALA A 100 5.21 -8.83 9.27
N GLY A 101 5.39 -8.94 7.97
CA GLY A 101 5.09 -7.83 7.07
C GLY A 101 3.56 -7.66 6.94
N TRP A 102 3.13 -6.53 6.44
CA TRP A 102 1.70 -6.21 6.24
C TRP A 102 0.97 -7.25 5.36
N TRP A 103 1.68 -8.03 4.54
CA TRP A 103 1.08 -9.11 3.76
C TRP A 103 0.55 -10.26 4.61
N ILE A 104 1.23 -10.61 5.71
CA ILE A 104 0.73 -11.61 6.67
C ILE A 104 -0.53 -11.11 7.38
N ALA A 105 -0.62 -9.82 7.66
CA ALA A 105 -1.84 -9.23 8.19
C ALA A 105 -3.04 -9.39 7.25
N THR A 106 -2.77 -9.36 5.94
CA THR A 106 -3.78 -9.67 4.91
C THR A 106 -4.28 -11.10 5.03
N GLU A 107 -3.39 -12.05 5.31
CA GLU A 107 -3.76 -13.47 5.50
C GLU A 107 -4.60 -13.68 6.77
N ALA A 108 -4.35 -12.88 7.80
CA ALA A 108 -5.15 -12.85 9.02
C ALA A 108 -6.53 -12.15 8.85
N GLY A 109 -6.81 -11.59 7.67
CA GLY A 109 -8.10 -10.93 7.37
C GLY A 109 -8.24 -9.52 7.93
N HIS A 110 -7.16 -8.89 8.33
CA HIS A 110 -7.16 -7.53 8.89
C HIS A 110 -6.94 -6.43 7.86
N LEU A 111 -6.48 -6.78 6.66
CA LEU A 111 -6.20 -5.84 5.58
C LEU A 111 -7.03 -6.17 4.34
N ASP A 112 -7.93 -5.28 3.98
CA ASP A 112 -8.82 -5.45 2.82
C ASP A 112 -8.27 -4.81 1.55
N TYR A 113 -7.59 -3.67 1.69
CA TYR A 113 -7.06 -2.89 0.58
C TYR A 113 -5.65 -2.39 0.82
N LEU A 114 -4.92 -2.29 -0.28
CA LEU A 114 -3.60 -1.69 -0.35
C LEU A 114 -3.63 -0.54 -1.35
N ILE A 115 -3.15 0.62 -0.95
CA ILE A 115 -2.98 1.77 -1.83
C ILE A 115 -1.50 2.04 -2.03
N PHE A 116 -1.03 1.94 -3.27
CA PHE A 116 0.27 2.46 -3.67
C PHE A 116 0.12 3.91 -4.16
N VAL A 117 0.80 4.82 -3.49
CA VAL A 117 0.89 6.23 -3.90
C VAL A 117 2.15 6.40 -4.74
N ASN A 118 1.99 6.67 -6.02
CA ASN A 118 3.10 6.91 -6.94
C ASN A 118 3.33 8.43 -7.07
N GLU A 119 4.33 8.95 -6.37
CA GLU A 119 4.65 10.39 -6.40
C GLU A 119 5.19 10.87 -7.76
N TRP A 120 5.74 9.98 -8.58
CA TRP A 120 6.24 10.33 -9.91
C TRP A 120 5.13 10.63 -10.90
N THR A 121 4.08 9.79 -10.92
CA THR A 121 2.94 9.93 -11.85
C THR A 121 1.77 10.68 -11.23
N ASP A 122 1.86 11.03 -9.96
CA ASP A 122 0.78 11.63 -9.15
C ASP A 122 -0.51 10.79 -9.12
N LYS A 123 -0.35 9.46 -9.11
CA LYS A 123 -1.45 8.49 -9.15
C LYS A 123 -1.48 7.62 -7.91
N LEU A 124 -2.67 7.15 -7.56
CA LEU A 124 -2.91 6.14 -6.54
C LEU A 124 -3.44 4.88 -7.19
N TYR A 125 -2.88 3.74 -6.81
CA TYR A 125 -3.28 2.42 -7.27
C TYR A 125 -3.90 1.66 -6.10
N TRP A 126 -5.20 1.46 -6.16
CA TRP A 126 -5.99 0.87 -5.08
C TRP A 126 -6.31 -0.58 -5.40
N PHE A 127 -5.63 -1.48 -4.74
CA PHE A 127 -5.80 -2.92 -4.87
C PHE A 127 -6.70 -3.47 -3.78
N LYS A 128 -7.64 -4.34 -4.16
CA LYS A 128 -8.25 -5.26 -3.21
C LYS A 128 -7.23 -6.36 -2.93
N THR A 129 -6.96 -6.66 -1.66
CA THR A 129 -5.90 -7.62 -1.29
C THR A 129 -6.17 -9.03 -1.83
N THR A 130 -7.43 -9.47 -1.86
CA THR A 130 -7.82 -10.75 -2.48
C THR A 130 -7.51 -10.79 -3.98
N THR A 131 -7.79 -9.71 -4.71
CA THR A 131 -7.48 -9.60 -6.14
C THR A 131 -5.97 -9.62 -6.37
N LEU A 132 -5.22 -8.96 -5.51
CA LEU A 132 -3.76 -8.93 -5.59
C LEU A 132 -3.13 -10.30 -5.29
N LYS A 133 -3.70 -11.05 -4.34
CA LYS A 133 -3.31 -12.46 -4.09
C LYS A 133 -3.49 -13.32 -5.32
N ASN A 134 -4.67 -13.25 -5.93
CA ASN A 134 -4.96 -14.01 -7.16
C ASN A 134 -3.96 -13.66 -8.28
N TYR A 135 -3.65 -12.37 -8.46
CA TYR A 135 -2.64 -11.95 -9.44
C TYR A 135 -1.26 -12.56 -9.17
N ILE A 136 -0.82 -12.57 -7.91
CA ILE A 136 0.47 -13.15 -7.50
C ILE A 136 0.50 -14.66 -7.82
N GLU A 137 -0.58 -15.37 -7.51
CA GLU A 137 -0.70 -16.80 -7.73
C GLU A 137 -0.78 -17.16 -9.23
N GLU A 138 -1.65 -16.49 -9.98
CA GLU A 138 -1.84 -16.74 -11.42
C GLU A 138 -0.58 -16.46 -12.24
N ASN A 139 0.24 -15.49 -11.80
CA ASN A 139 1.48 -15.15 -12.49
C ASN A 139 2.72 -15.83 -11.88
N ASN A 140 2.55 -16.73 -10.89
CA ASN A 140 3.62 -17.43 -10.21
C ASN A 140 4.74 -16.49 -9.72
N LEU A 141 4.37 -15.33 -9.16
CA LEU A 141 5.33 -14.36 -8.70
C LEU A 141 6.12 -14.92 -7.52
N ARG A 142 7.44 -14.95 -7.68
CA ARG A 142 8.32 -15.57 -6.69
C ARG A 142 8.61 -14.61 -5.54
N LYS A 143 8.63 -15.18 -4.33
CA LYS A 143 9.17 -14.53 -3.16
C LYS A 143 10.69 -14.41 -3.28
N THR A 144 11.23 -13.25 -3.00
CA THR A 144 12.67 -13.00 -3.04
C THR A 144 13.14 -12.45 -1.70
N SER A 145 14.28 -12.95 -1.23
CA SER A 145 14.92 -12.35 -0.07
C SER A 145 15.38 -10.94 -0.41
N CYS A 146 15.14 -10.00 0.46
CA CYS A 146 15.69 -8.65 0.37
C CYS A 146 16.63 -8.39 1.54
N ASN A 147 17.66 -7.62 1.24
CA ASN A 147 18.55 -7.03 2.22
C ASN A 147 18.65 -5.55 1.83
N ASP A 148 18.27 -4.65 2.73
CA ASP A 148 18.28 -3.20 2.47
C ASP A 148 19.69 -2.58 2.54
N GLY A 149 20.73 -3.41 2.42
CA GLY A 149 22.13 -3.02 2.57
C GLY A 149 22.61 -2.95 4.02
N ASN A 150 21.74 -3.23 4.97
CA ASN A 150 22.12 -3.42 6.37
C ASN A 150 22.12 -4.92 6.66
N ILE A 151 23.29 -5.47 7.04
CA ILE A 151 23.46 -6.90 7.35
C ILE A 151 22.49 -7.42 8.40
N ASN A 152 21.91 -6.53 9.19
CA ASN A 152 20.99 -6.84 10.27
C ASN A 152 19.51 -6.75 9.85
N ASN A 153 19.22 -6.25 8.64
CA ASN A 153 17.85 -6.13 8.13
C ASN A 153 17.66 -7.11 6.96
N LYS A 154 16.96 -8.18 7.22
CA LYS A 154 16.58 -9.17 6.22
C LYS A 154 15.07 -9.17 6.07
N GLY A 155 14.59 -9.65 4.95
CA GLY A 155 13.16 -9.77 4.73
C GLY A 155 12.84 -10.65 3.52
N GLN A 156 11.58 -10.93 3.35
CA GLN A 156 11.04 -11.58 2.17
C GLN A 156 10.01 -10.66 1.52
N ILE A 157 10.14 -10.50 0.22
CA ILE A 157 9.30 -9.60 -0.56
C ILE A 157 8.78 -10.28 -1.82
N VAL A 158 7.64 -9.85 -2.28
CA VAL A 158 7.14 -10.11 -3.63
C VAL A 158 7.22 -8.82 -4.45
N ARG A 159 7.77 -8.91 -5.64
CA ARG A 159 7.83 -7.77 -6.58
C ARG A 159 6.70 -7.89 -7.59
N ILE A 160 5.93 -6.83 -7.73
CA ILE A 160 4.80 -6.73 -8.65
C ILE A 160 5.16 -5.73 -9.73
N GLY A 161 5.18 -6.17 -10.96
CA GLY A 161 5.37 -5.31 -12.12
C GLY A 161 4.15 -4.45 -12.42
N TRP A 162 4.31 -3.45 -13.26
CA TRP A 162 3.27 -2.50 -13.63
C TRP A 162 2.24 -3.08 -14.60
N GLU A 163 2.53 -4.20 -15.21
CA GLU A 163 1.61 -4.96 -16.05
C GLU A 163 0.31 -5.33 -15.30
N CYS A 164 0.34 -5.48 -13.99
CA CYS A 164 -0.87 -5.70 -13.19
C CYS A 164 -1.80 -4.49 -13.23
N VAL A 165 -1.26 -3.27 -13.24
CA VAL A 165 -2.02 -2.03 -13.36
C VAL A 165 -2.58 -1.88 -14.79
N GLU A 166 -1.76 -2.17 -15.78
CA GLU A 166 -2.14 -2.11 -17.20
C GLU A 166 -3.23 -3.13 -17.54
N ALA A 167 -3.15 -4.31 -16.91
CA ALA A 167 -4.17 -5.36 -17.03
C ALA A 167 -5.48 -5.05 -16.28
N GLY A 168 -5.48 -4.08 -15.37
CA GLY A 168 -6.68 -3.63 -14.67
C GLY A 168 -6.97 -4.36 -13.35
N TRP A 169 -5.95 -4.90 -12.71
CA TRP A 169 -6.08 -5.58 -11.41
C TRP A 169 -6.31 -4.62 -10.23
N CYS A 170 -6.31 -3.31 -10.47
CA CYS A 170 -6.58 -2.29 -9.47
C CYS A 170 -7.41 -1.14 -10.03
N LEU A 171 -7.98 -0.33 -9.14
CA LEU A 171 -8.49 0.99 -9.48
C LEU A 171 -7.31 1.96 -9.54
N THR A 172 -7.28 2.80 -10.57
CA THR A 172 -6.30 3.89 -10.69
C THR A 172 -6.99 5.22 -10.48
N PHE A 173 -6.52 6.00 -9.51
CA PHE A 173 -7.02 7.34 -9.21
C PHE A 173 -5.97 8.39 -9.54
N TRP A 174 -6.40 9.55 -10.02
CA TRP A 174 -5.57 10.73 -10.22
C TRP A 174 -6.39 11.99 -10.05
N LYS A 175 -5.74 13.11 -9.79
CA LYS A 175 -6.38 14.42 -9.78
C LYS A 175 -6.44 15.02 -11.18
N ASP A 176 -7.57 15.66 -11.51
CA ASP A 176 -7.79 16.49 -12.66
C ASP A 176 -8.35 17.83 -12.13
N GLY A 177 -7.45 18.80 -11.92
CA GLY A 177 -7.70 19.98 -11.09
C GLY A 177 -8.01 19.59 -9.66
N ASP A 178 -9.15 20.05 -9.11
CA ASP A 178 -9.60 19.74 -7.76
C ASP A 178 -10.39 18.41 -7.67
N ASN A 179 -10.68 17.78 -8.79
CA ASN A 179 -11.51 16.59 -8.85
C ASN A 179 -10.67 15.32 -8.97
N TRP A 180 -11.06 14.27 -8.26
CA TRP A 180 -10.54 12.94 -8.48
C TRP A 180 -11.22 12.29 -9.69
N LYS A 181 -10.43 11.62 -10.50
CA LYS A 181 -10.86 10.72 -11.56
C LYS A 181 -10.48 9.30 -11.20
N VAL A 182 -11.25 8.35 -11.69
CA VAL A 182 -10.98 6.91 -11.49
C VAL A 182 -11.04 6.20 -12.83
N LYS A 183 -10.11 5.27 -13.03
CA LYS A 183 -10.12 4.32 -14.12
C LYS A 183 -10.12 2.92 -13.54
N GLN A 184 -11.10 2.14 -13.93
CA GLN A 184 -11.12 0.70 -13.82
C GLN A 184 -11.13 0.15 -15.24
N LYS A 185 -10.24 -0.77 -15.56
CA LYS A 185 -10.33 -1.51 -16.81
C LYS A 185 -11.41 -2.58 -16.62
N GLU A 186 -12.34 -2.70 -17.54
CA GLU A 186 -13.28 -3.81 -17.52
C GLU A 186 -12.48 -5.11 -17.61
N GLN A 187 -12.61 -5.95 -16.59
CA GLN A 187 -12.09 -7.32 -16.65
C GLN A 187 -12.89 -8.03 -17.76
N LYS A 188 -12.18 -8.45 -18.79
CA LYS A 188 -12.77 -9.26 -19.86
C LYS A 188 -12.98 -10.68 -19.39
#